data_01ef90c96d5b065a27ff109746cefad5
#
_entry.id   01ef90c96d5b065a27ff109746cefad5
#
_cell.length_a   1.000
_cell.length_b   1.000
_cell.length_c   1.000
_cell.angle_alpha   90.00
_cell.angle_beta   90.00
_cell.angle_gamma   90.00
#
_symmetry.space_group_name_H-M   'P 1'
#
loop_
_entity.id
_entity.type
_entity.pdbx_description
1 polymer ?
#
loop_
_entity_poly.entity_id
_entity_poly.type
_entity_poly.pdbx_seq_one_letter_code
_entity_poly.pdbx_strand_id
1 'polypeptide(L)'
;MFINLYQINSELDNDRLMFCNLKTILTANSNQIPAHLYECVFSGELDVQDAEDVFRIFNLEQPKDYRGRSMSVSDVVEFVHTPNKSNFYFCDSIGFAQVEFDKQSAKRLIVNRDYEMDC
;
A
#
# COMPACT_ATOMS: atom_id res chain seq x y z
N MET A 1 -15.35 4.25 -2.86
CA MET A 1 -14.00 4.86 -2.99
C MET A 1 -13.05 3.88 -3.63
N PHE A 2 -12.44 4.26 -4.72
CA PHE A 2 -11.45 3.39 -5.37
C PHE A 2 -10.12 3.49 -4.61
N ILE A 3 -9.55 2.34 -4.24
CA ILE A 3 -8.30 2.31 -3.51
C ILE A 3 -7.29 1.37 -4.16
N ASN A 4 -6.02 1.65 -3.91
CA ASN A 4 -4.94 0.71 -4.16
C ASN A 4 -4.22 0.47 -2.84
N LEU A 5 -3.91 -0.79 -2.55
CA LEU A 5 -3.15 -1.13 -1.36
C LEU A 5 -1.77 -1.61 -1.78
N TYR A 6 -0.75 -1.01 -1.17
CA TYR A 6 0.66 -1.33 -1.46
C TYR A 6 1.31 -1.93 -0.21
N GLN A 7 2.04 -3.00 -0.41
CA GLN A 7 2.80 -3.66 0.67
C GLN A 7 4.24 -3.88 0.21
N ILE A 8 5.17 -3.81 1.15
CA ILE A 8 6.57 -4.09 0.85
C ILE A 8 6.69 -5.55 0.41
N ASN A 9 7.38 -5.77 -0.71
CA ASN A 9 7.67 -7.09 -1.21
C ASN A 9 8.88 -7.63 -0.44
N SER A 10 8.68 -8.74 0.28
CA SER A 10 9.72 -9.28 1.14
C SER A 10 10.99 -9.68 0.39
N GLU A 11 10.86 -10.05 -0.88
CA GLU A 11 12.02 -10.43 -1.68
C GLU A 11 12.89 -9.25 -2.07
N LEU A 12 12.33 -8.04 -2.04
CA LEU A 12 13.07 -6.81 -2.36
C LEU A 12 13.57 -6.10 -1.11
N ASP A 13 13.17 -6.55 0.05
CA ASP A 13 13.36 -5.85 1.31
C ASP A 13 14.66 -6.24 1.98
N ASN A 14 15.79 -5.84 1.39
CA ASN A 14 17.11 -6.21 1.89
C ASN A 14 17.44 -5.59 3.23
N ASP A 15 16.84 -4.43 3.53
CA ASP A 15 17.10 -3.69 4.77
C ASP A 15 16.07 -3.99 5.85
N ARG A 16 15.17 -4.93 5.60
CA ARG A 16 14.15 -5.36 6.57
C ARG A 16 13.29 -4.21 7.06
N LEU A 17 12.77 -3.43 6.12
CA LEU A 17 11.92 -2.29 6.44
C LEU A 17 10.46 -2.67 6.62
N MET A 18 10.06 -3.87 6.19
CA MET A 18 8.70 -4.36 6.36
C MET A 18 8.34 -4.35 7.85
N PHE A 19 7.16 -3.81 8.15
CA PHE A 19 6.64 -3.67 9.50
C PHE A 19 7.36 -2.59 10.34
N CYS A 20 8.27 -1.83 9.75
CA CYS A 20 8.90 -0.72 10.46
C CYS A 20 8.00 0.52 10.41
N ASN A 21 8.12 1.36 11.43
CA ASN A 21 7.35 2.60 11.48
C ASN A 21 7.89 3.62 10.48
N LEU A 22 7.13 4.69 10.29
CA LEU A 22 7.46 5.71 9.28
C LEU A 22 8.81 6.35 9.55
N LYS A 23 9.10 6.70 10.79
CA LYS A 23 10.36 7.35 11.13
C LYS A 23 11.56 6.49 10.74
N THR A 24 11.48 5.19 11.03
CA THR A 24 12.55 4.25 10.70
C THR A 24 12.74 4.17 9.20
N ILE A 25 11.64 4.06 8.46
CA ILE A 25 11.72 3.93 7.00
C ILE A 25 12.28 5.21 6.37
N LEU A 26 11.80 6.37 6.79
CA LEU A 26 12.29 7.63 6.25
C LEU A 26 13.77 7.84 6.57
N THR A 27 14.20 7.48 7.78
CA THR A 27 15.60 7.60 8.16
C THR A 27 16.48 6.71 7.29
N ALA A 28 16.01 5.51 6.96
CA ALA A 28 16.78 4.57 6.16
C ALA A 28 16.83 4.93 4.69
N ASN A 29 15.90 5.79 4.22
CA ASN A 29 15.74 6.03 2.78
C ASN A 29 15.70 7.51 2.43
N SER A 30 16.54 8.32 3.06
CA SER A 30 16.71 9.74 2.72
C SER A 30 15.41 10.53 2.75
N ASN A 31 14.59 10.28 3.77
CA ASN A 31 13.30 10.93 4.02
C ASN A 31 12.25 10.68 2.94
N GLN A 32 12.36 9.55 2.24
CA GLN A 32 11.39 9.17 1.23
C GLN A 32 10.91 7.75 1.49
N ILE A 33 9.66 7.50 1.13
CA ILE A 33 9.14 6.14 1.13
C ILE A 33 9.80 5.38 -0.03
N PRO A 34 10.40 4.21 0.21
CA PRO A 34 11.07 3.47 -0.87
C PRO A 34 10.05 2.72 -1.72
N ALA A 35 9.33 3.46 -2.56
CA ALA A 35 8.23 2.89 -3.33
C ALA A 35 8.65 1.72 -4.20
N HIS A 36 9.92 1.68 -4.62
CA HIS A 36 10.44 0.58 -5.44
C HIS A 36 10.46 -0.77 -4.71
N LEU A 37 10.31 -0.77 -3.39
CA LEU A 37 10.22 -2.01 -2.61
C LEU A 37 8.78 -2.50 -2.47
N TYR A 38 7.81 -1.69 -2.88
CA TYR A 38 6.39 -1.99 -2.71
C TYR A 38 5.80 -2.63 -3.94
N GLU A 39 4.75 -3.38 -3.72
CA GLU A 39 3.91 -3.89 -4.80
C GLU A 39 2.46 -3.59 -4.50
N CYS A 40 1.68 -3.36 -5.54
CA CYS A 40 0.25 -3.17 -5.40
C CYS A 40 -0.38 -4.55 -5.23
N VAL A 41 -1.00 -4.78 -4.08
CA VAL A 41 -1.60 -6.08 -3.76
C VAL A 41 -3.12 -6.08 -3.89
N PHE A 42 -3.72 -4.91 -3.99
CA PHE A 42 -5.17 -4.79 -4.21
C PHE A 42 -5.46 -3.50 -4.95
N SER A 43 -6.37 -3.57 -5.89
CA SER A 43 -6.85 -2.41 -6.64
C SER A 43 -8.34 -2.61 -6.86
N GLY A 44 -9.17 -1.71 -6.36
CA GLY A 44 -10.61 -1.85 -6.55
C GLY A 44 -11.43 -0.89 -5.74
N GLU A 45 -12.73 -1.00 -5.93
CA GLU A 45 -13.72 -0.16 -5.26
C GLU A 45 -14.10 -0.80 -3.93
N LEU A 46 -14.05 -0.01 -2.86
CA LEU A 46 -14.49 -0.46 -1.54
C LEU A 46 -15.37 0.58 -0.89
N ASP A 47 -16.24 0.13 -0.01
CA ASP A 47 -17.10 1.00 0.78
C ASP A 47 -16.35 1.46 2.02
N VAL A 48 -15.45 2.41 1.82
CA VAL A 48 -14.59 2.93 2.88
C VAL A 48 -14.59 4.44 2.85
N GLN A 49 -14.36 5.05 4.01
CA GLN A 49 -14.29 6.49 4.15
C GLN A 49 -12.90 6.98 4.56
N ASP A 50 -12.12 6.13 5.20
CA ASP A 50 -10.78 6.51 5.68
C ASP A 50 -9.86 5.30 5.72
N ALA A 51 -8.62 5.55 6.09
CA ALA A 51 -7.61 4.49 6.12
C ALA A 51 -7.90 3.44 7.19
N GLU A 52 -8.56 3.83 8.28
CA GLU A 52 -8.93 2.86 9.33
C GLU A 52 -9.95 1.86 8.82
N ASP A 53 -10.88 2.30 7.97
CA ASP A 53 -11.84 1.40 7.35
C ASP A 53 -11.11 0.38 6.47
N VAL A 54 -10.12 0.82 5.72
CA VAL A 54 -9.33 -0.08 4.87
C VAL A 54 -8.59 -1.09 5.74
N PHE A 55 -7.99 -0.62 6.83
CA PHE A 55 -7.28 -1.51 7.76
C PHE A 55 -8.23 -2.59 8.30
N ARG A 56 -9.43 -2.20 8.70
CA ARG A 56 -10.41 -3.14 9.22
C ARG A 56 -10.79 -4.19 8.18
N ILE A 57 -11.04 -3.76 6.94
CA ILE A 57 -11.43 -4.68 5.89
C ILE A 57 -10.33 -5.70 5.62
N PHE A 58 -9.09 -5.26 5.47
CA PHE A 58 -8.01 -6.18 5.11
C PHE A 58 -7.51 -7.02 6.27
N ASN A 59 -8.02 -6.77 7.49
CA ASN A 59 -7.69 -7.60 8.63
C ASN A 59 -8.86 -8.50 9.07
N LEU A 60 -10.10 -8.09 8.80
CA LEU A 60 -11.26 -8.81 9.31
C LEU A 60 -12.20 -9.33 8.22
N GLU A 61 -12.20 -8.70 7.05
CA GLU A 61 -13.20 -8.98 6.01
C GLU A 61 -12.56 -8.96 4.63
N GLN A 62 -11.43 -9.64 4.48
CA GLN A 62 -10.66 -9.55 3.25
C GLN A 62 -11.49 -9.88 2.01
N PRO A 63 -11.31 -9.10 0.92
CA PRO A 63 -11.98 -9.42 -0.34
C PRO A 63 -11.61 -10.83 -0.80
N LYS A 64 -12.55 -11.47 -1.48
CA LYS A 64 -12.42 -12.88 -1.87
C LYS A 64 -11.15 -13.21 -2.64
N ASP A 65 -10.76 -12.31 -3.52
CA ASP A 65 -9.63 -12.57 -4.40
C ASP A 65 -8.34 -11.94 -3.90
N TYR A 66 -8.34 -11.43 -2.68
CA TYR A 66 -7.17 -10.80 -2.10
C TYR A 66 -6.10 -11.84 -1.78
N ARG A 67 -4.87 -11.55 -2.21
CA ARG A 67 -3.75 -12.48 -2.03
C ARG A 67 -2.60 -11.88 -1.22
N GLY A 68 -2.74 -10.65 -0.78
CA GLY A 68 -1.71 -10.03 0.05
C GLY A 68 -1.80 -10.45 1.50
N ARG A 69 -0.91 -9.89 2.30
CA ARG A 69 -0.94 -10.07 3.75
C ARG A 69 -2.07 -9.23 4.34
N SER A 70 -2.44 -9.53 5.58
CA SER A 70 -3.23 -8.60 6.38
C SER A 70 -2.53 -7.25 6.40
N MET A 71 -3.30 -6.18 6.46
CA MET A 71 -2.73 -4.84 6.48
C MET A 71 -2.00 -4.60 7.79
N SER A 72 -0.80 -4.05 7.71
CA SER A 72 0.07 -3.86 8.88
C SER A 72 0.90 -2.61 8.72
N VAL A 73 1.66 -2.31 9.77
CA VAL A 73 2.62 -1.20 9.76
C VAL A 73 3.53 -1.32 8.54
N SER A 74 3.80 -0.22 7.90
CA SER A 74 4.54 0.02 6.67
C SER A 74 3.71 -0.07 5.39
N ASP A 75 2.48 -0.56 5.45
CA ASP A 75 1.63 -0.60 4.26
C ASP A 75 1.18 0.81 3.88
N VAL A 76 0.92 1.01 2.60
CA VAL A 76 0.47 2.29 2.07
C VAL A 76 -0.84 2.08 1.32
N VAL A 77 -1.82 2.92 1.60
CA VAL A 77 -3.09 2.90 0.89
C VAL A 77 -3.23 4.19 0.10
N GLU A 78 -3.64 4.04 -1.15
CA GLU A 78 -3.93 5.17 -2.04
C GLU A 78 -5.44 5.31 -2.17
N PHE A 79 -5.95 6.51 -1.90
CA PHE A 79 -7.34 6.86 -2.17
C PHE A 79 -7.38 7.63 -3.49
N VAL A 80 -8.00 7.06 -4.50
CA VAL A 80 -8.04 7.66 -5.83
C VAL A 80 -9.30 8.50 -5.96
N HIS A 81 -9.12 9.81 -6.00
CA HIS A 81 -10.25 10.74 -6.12
C HIS A 81 -10.61 10.98 -7.58
N THR A 82 -9.61 11.15 -8.43
CA THR A 82 -9.76 11.26 -9.87
C THR A 82 -8.58 10.53 -10.51
N PRO A 83 -8.60 10.30 -11.83
CA PRO A 83 -7.45 9.66 -12.47
C PRO A 83 -6.11 10.35 -12.21
N ASN A 84 -6.15 11.67 -11.95
CA ASN A 84 -4.92 12.45 -11.77
C ASN A 84 -4.72 12.93 -10.34
N LYS A 85 -5.59 12.53 -9.40
CA LYS A 85 -5.50 13.05 -8.03
C LYS A 85 -5.79 11.95 -7.03
N SER A 86 -4.81 11.69 -6.18
CA SER A 86 -4.97 10.72 -5.11
C SER A 86 -4.16 11.14 -3.89
N ASN A 87 -4.49 10.54 -2.76
CA ASN A 87 -3.78 10.74 -1.51
C ASN A 87 -3.27 9.39 -1.02
N PHE A 88 -2.09 9.40 -0.39
CA PHE A 88 -1.46 8.20 0.11
C PHE A 88 -1.33 8.28 1.62
N TYR A 89 -1.65 7.18 2.30
CA TYR A 89 -1.54 7.10 3.75
C TYR A 89 -0.70 5.91 4.14
N PHE A 90 0.28 6.16 4.99
CA PHE A 90 1.17 5.14 5.52
C PHE A 90 0.60 4.61 6.83
N CYS A 91 0.53 3.29 6.95
CA CYS A 91 0.10 2.65 8.19
C CYS A 91 1.26 2.69 9.18
N ASP A 92 1.17 3.56 10.16
CA ASP A 92 2.23 3.73 11.15
C ASP A 92 1.96 2.85 12.38
N SER A 93 2.86 2.87 13.33
CA SER A 93 2.68 2.10 14.57
C SER A 93 1.48 2.62 15.36
N ILE A 94 1.15 3.91 15.22
CA ILE A 94 -0.05 4.50 15.79
C ILE A 94 -0.71 5.33 14.70
N GLY A 95 -1.88 4.87 14.23
CA GLY A 95 -2.65 5.61 13.23
C GLY A 95 -2.02 5.62 11.86
N PHE A 96 -2.40 6.60 11.07
CA PHE A 96 -1.99 6.72 9.67
C PHE A 96 -1.43 8.10 9.42
N ALA A 97 -0.41 8.17 8.58
CA ALA A 97 0.22 9.43 8.19
C ALA A 97 0.08 9.63 6.69
N GLN A 98 -0.34 10.81 6.29
CA GLN A 98 -0.34 11.15 4.87
C GLN A 98 1.09 11.30 4.39
N VAL A 99 1.41 10.67 3.26
CA VAL A 99 2.78 10.63 2.73
C VAL A 99 2.76 10.89 1.24
N GLU A 100 3.96 11.18 0.71
CA GLU A 100 4.17 11.16 -0.72
C GLU A 100 4.68 9.78 -1.11
N PHE A 101 4.18 9.26 -2.21
CA PHE A 101 4.51 7.91 -2.65
C PHE A 101 4.59 7.88 -4.16
N ASP A 102 5.75 7.47 -4.68
CA ASP A 102 5.97 7.41 -6.12
C ASP A 102 5.46 6.06 -6.64
N LYS A 103 4.17 6.01 -6.92
CA LYS A 103 3.55 4.75 -7.35
C LYS A 103 4.09 4.25 -8.69
N GLN A 104 4.72 5.13 -9.46
CA GLN A 104 5.34 4.69 -10.72
C GLN A 104 6.50 3.73 -10.47
N SER A 105 7.14 3.85 -9.31
CA SER A 105 8.25 2.97 -8.95
C SER A 105 7.81 1.64 -8.35
N ALA A 106 6.56 1.55 -7.89
CA ALA A 106 6.05 0.33 -7.26
C ALA A 106 5.72 -0.70 -8.33
N LYS A 107 5.77 -1.98 -7.94
CA LYS A 107 5.39 -3.05 -8.85
C LYS A 107 3.89 -3.05 -9.07
N ARG A 108 3.49 -3.38 -10.28
CA ARG A 108 2.09 -3.41 -10.65
C ARG A 108 1.42 -4.68 -10.16
N LEU A 109 0.13 -4.57 -9.94
CA LEU A 109 -0.70 -5.71 -9.59
C LEU A 109 -0.74 -6.68 -10.76
N ILE A 110 -0.47 -7.96 -10.49
CA ILE A 110 -0.61 -9.03 -11.48
C ILE A 110 -1.79 -9.88 -11.05
N VAL A 111 -2.91 -9.67 -11.72
CA VAL A 111 -4.17 -10.34 -11.39
C VAL A 111 -4.25 -11.67 -12.11
N ASN A 112 -3.82 -11.70 -13.37
CA ASN A 112 -3.91 -12.86 -14.22
C ASN A 112 -2.66 -12.92 -15.09
N ARG A 113 -2.06 -14.10 -15.17
CA ARG A 113 -0.82 -14.27 -15.94
C ARG A 113 -1.00 -14.12 -17.44
N ASP A 114 -2.22 -14.29 -17.93
CA ASP A 114 -2.49 -14.23 -19.36
C ASP A 114 -2.60 -12.81 -19.88
N TYR A 115 -2.78 -11.86 -19.00
CA TYR A 115 -2.78 -10.45 -19.37
C TYR A 115 -2.44 -9.63 -18.14
N GLU A 116 -1.97 -8.42 -18.36
CA GLU A 116 -1.51 -7.56 -17.30
C GLU A 116 -2.53 -6.49 -17.02
N MET A 117 -2.71 -6.25 -15.74
CA MET A 117 -3.60 -5.22 -15.25
C MET A 117 -2.74 -4.14 -14.62
N ASP A 118 -2.98 -2.91 -14.99
CA ASP A 118 -2.29 -1.79 -14.38
C ASP A 118 -3.05 -1.35 -13.14
N CYS A 119 -2.32 -1.15 -12.07
CA CYS A 119 -2.90 -0.60 -10.85
C CYS A 119 -3.35 0.83 -11.07
#